data_19d1bdf87bc10735af6cf7446cc541ba
#
_entry.id   19d1bdf87bc10735af6cf7446cc541ba
#
_cell.length_a   1.000
_cell.length_b   1.000
_cell.length_c   1.000
_cell.angle_alpha   90.00
_cell.angle_beta   90.00
_cell.angle_gamma   90.00
#
_symmetry.space_group_name_H-M   'P 1'
#
loop_
_entity.id
_entity.type
_entity.pdbx_description
1 polymer ?
#
loop_
_entity_poly.entity_id
_entity_poly.type
_entity_poly.pdbx_seq_one_letter_code
_entity_poly.pdbx_strand_id
1 'polypeptide(L)'
;MYIHRIINSVFTSNTYILTSEGKSAFLIDIGDVQPVKELLDNDGKVAKAVFLTHTHYDHIYGIRELIKAYPECIIYTSSFGKEARGSDKLNFSRYHNDPIVWTENNISILGEGDKIEITTGNVLEVLETPGHDKSCLTYKLGNDVFSGDSYIPGVKVIASFPNSHKTDAVKSKERIVRLADGRNLYPGHGDAYIHYNGCIEQGGNG
;
A
#
# COMPACT_ATOMS: atom_id res chain seq x y z
N MET A 1 14.67 1.55 -10.98
CA MET A 1 13.38 0.91 -10.70
C MET A 1 12.34 1.55 -11.59
N TYR A 2 11.48 0.76 -12.25
CA TYR A 2 10.31 1.26 -12.97
C TYR A 2 9.08 1.06 -12.07
N ILE A 3 8.17 2.03 -12.09
CA ILE A 3 6.94 1.99 -11.30
C ILE A 3 5.77 2.07 -12.28
N HIS A 4 4.93 1.03 -12.31
CA HIS A 4 3.70 1.00 -13.08
C HIS A 4 2.52 1.13 -12.12
N ARG A 5 1.50 1.88 -12.50
CA ARG A 5 0.27 2.04 -11.73
C ARG A 5 -0.88 1.34 -12.43
N ILE A 6 -1.60 0.51 -11.70
CA ILE A 6 -2.91 -0.01 -12.07
C ILE A 6 -3.96 0.74 -11.23
N ILE A 7 -4.96 1.30 -11.90
CA ILE A 7 -6.13 1.87 -11.23
C ILE A 7 -7.15 0.74 -11.12
N ASN A 8 -7.43 0.33 -9.91
CA ASN A 8 -8.31 -0.79 -9.60
C ASN A 8 -9.79 -0.41 -9.81
N SER A 9 -10.61 -1.41 -10.11
CA SER A 9 -12.05 -1.23 -10.35
C SER A 9 -12.84 -0.88 -9.08
N VAL A 10 -12.35 -1.32 -7.91
CA VAL A 10 -13.00 -1.01 -6.62
C VAL A 10 -12.45 0.30 -6.08
N PHE A 11 -13.32 1.29 -5.94
CA PHE A 11 -13.05 2.63 -5.39
C PHE A 11 -11.87 3.37 -6.04
N THR A 12 -11.42 2.94 -7.21
CA THR A 12 -10.26 3.53 -7.92
C THR A 12 -8.98 3.54 -7.07
N SER A 13 -8.80 2.55 -6.20
CA SER A 13 -7.56 2.38 -5.46
C SER A 13 -6.39 2.06 -6.40
N ASN A 14 -5.18 2.31 -5.96
CA ASN A 14 -3.99 2.09 -6.76
C ASN A 14 -3.26 0.81 -6.34
N THR A 15 -2.88 -0.02 -7.32
CA THR A 15 -1.81 -1.01 -7.18
C THR A 15 -0.58 -0.50 -7.90
N TYR A 16 0.58 -0.47 -7.24
CA TYR A 16 1.84 -0.12 -7.89
C TYR A 16 2.70 -1.36 -8.08
N ILE A 17 3.27 -1.51 -9.28
CA ILE A 17 4.15 -2.62 -9.65
C ILE A 17 5.55 -2.07 -9.83
N LEU A 18 6.47 -2.55 -9.00
CA LEU A 18 7.88 -2.17 -8.99
C LEU A 18 8.68 -3.22 -9.77
N THR A 19 9.31 -2.82 -10.86
CA THR A 19 10.12 -3.70 -11.69
C THR A 19 11.53 -3.13 -11.91
N SER A 20 12.47 -4.02 -12.11
CA SER A 20 13.86 -3.69 -12.50
C SER A 20 14.35 -4.70 -13.53
N GLU A 21 15.63 -4.71 -13.85
CA GLU A 21 16.25 -5.81 -14.58
C GLU A 21 16.04 -7.13 -13.81
N GLY A 22 15.87 -8.24 -14.54
CA GLY A 22 15.58 -9.56 -13.94
C GLY A 22 14.10 -9.90 -13.88
N LYS A 23 13.79 -11.04 -13.26
CA LYS A 23 12.45 -11.66 -13.31
C LYS A 23 11.54 -11.29 -12.15
N SER A 24 12.05 -10.57 -11.15
CA SER A 24 11.28 -10.25 -9.95
C SER A 24 10.49 -8.97 -10.12
N ALA A 25 9.24 -9.00 -9.69
CA ALA A 25 8.40 -7.82 -9.50
C ALA A 25 7.89 -7.76 -8.06
N PHE A 26 7.65 -6.55 -7.58
CA PHE A 26 7.18 -6.26 -6.23
C PHE A 26 5.97 -5.36 -6.33
N LEU A 27 4.98 -5.58 -5.48
CA LEU A 27 3.71 -4.87 -5.53
C LEU A 27 3.55 -4.00 -4.27
N ILE A 28 2.92 -2.84 -4.42
CA ILE A 28 2.35 -2.08 -3.31
C ILE A 28 0.84 -2.16 -3.47
N ASP A 29 0.17 -2.79 -2.51
CA ASP A 29 -1.24 -3.17 -2.52
C ASP A 29 -1.63 -4.08 -3.69
N ILE A 30 -2.83 -4.66 -3.63
CA ILE A 30 -3.34 -5.55 -4.69
C ILE A 30 -4.87 -5.49 -4.78
N GLY A 31 -5.33 -4.89 -5.85
CA GLY A 31 -6.73 -4.90 -6.27
C GLY A 31 -6.97 -5.86 -7.43
N ASP A 32 -7.18 -5.32 -8.63
CA ASP A 32 -7.40 -6.12 -9.83
C ASP A 32 -6.14 -6.91 -10.22
N VAL A 33 -6.22 -8.24 -10.16
CA VAL A 33 -5.07 -9.13 -10.41
C VAL A 33 -4.81 -9.33 -11.90
N GLN A 34 -5.85 -9.34 -12.73
CA GLN A 34 -5.70 -9.63 -14.15
C GLN A 34 -4.76 -8.65 -14.87
N PRO A 35 -4.90 -7.30 -14.70
CA PRO A 35 -3.96 -6.35 -15.32
C PRO A 35 -2.53 -6.50 -14.79
N VAL A 36 -2.36 -6.88 -13.52
CA VAL A 36 -1.05 -7.18 -12.94
C VAL A 36 -0.41 -8.38 -13.64
N LYS A 37 -1.16 -9.47 -13.80
CA LYS A 37 -0.69 -10.69 -14.49
C LYS A 37 -0.30 -10.40 -15.94
N GLU A 38 -1.14 -9.69 -16.68
CA GLU A 38 -0.86 -9.33 -18.07
C GLU A 38 0.46 -8.55 -18.21
N LEU A 39 0.71 -7.57 -17.32
CA LEU A 39 1.95 -6.82 -17.32
C LEU A 39 3.14 -7.72 -16.99
N LEU A 40 3.04 -8.55 -15.97
CA LEU A 40 4.12 -9.44 -15.54
C LEU A 40 4.43 -10.52 -16.59
N ASP A 41 3.41 -11.11 -17.20
CA ASP A 41 3.56 -12.14 -18.25
C ASP A 41 4.22 -11.55 -19.49
N ASN A 42 3.82 -10.34 -19.93
CA ASN A 42 4.42 -9.64 -21.06
C ASN A 42 5.90 -9.34 -20.83
N ASP A 43 6.30 -9.03 -19.61
CA ASP A 43 7.67 -8.72 -19.23
C ASP A 43 8.49 -9.96 -18.81
N GLY A 44 7.88 -11.15 -18.79
CA GLY A 44 8.50 -12.39 -18.31
C GLY A 44 8.88 -12.33 -16.83
N LYS A 45 8.07 -11.65 -16.01
CA LYS A 45 8.32 -11.41 -14.59
C LYS A 45 7.36 -12.21 -13.70
N VAL A 46 7.71 -12.35 -12.43
CA VAL A 46 6.89 -13.00 -11.40
C VAL A 46 6.78 -12.10 -10.16
N ALA A 47 5.60 -12.06 -9.55
CA ALA A 47 5.40 -11.36 -8.29
C ALA A 47 6.14 -12.10 -7.16
N LYS A 48 7.14 -11.46 -6.55
CA LYS A 48 7.92 -12.00 -5.43
C LYS A 48 7.40 -11.56 -4.08
N ALA A 49 6.85 -10.36 -4.01
CA ALA A 49 6.24 -9.86 -2.79
C ALA A 49 5.16 -8.83 -3.09
N VAL A 50 4.21 -8.71 -2.18
CA VAL A 50 3.28 -7.58 -2.07
C VAL A 50 3.46 -6.94 -0.70
N PHE A 51 3.59 -5.62 -0.68
CA PHE A 51 3.70 -4.78 0.50
C PHE A 51 2.36 -4.07 0.68
N LEU A 52 1.59 -4.46 1.68
CA LEU A 52 0.29 -3.85 1.94
C LEU A 52 0.49 -2.54 2.70
N THR A 53 -0.04 -1.43 2.16
CA THR A 53 -0.06 -0.16 2.88
C THR A 53 -1.02 -0.24 4.07
N HIS A 54 -2.15 -0.92 3.88
CA HIS A 54 -3.11 -1.24 4.93
C HIS A 54 -4.06 -2.36 4.45
N THR A 55 -5.03 -2.74 5.28
CA THR A 55 -5.85 -3.91 5.01
C THR A 55 -7.32 -3.60 4.71
N HIS A 56 -7.66 -2.40 4.22
CA HIS A 56 -9.00 -2.14 3.72
C HIS A 56 -9.27 -2.92 2.44
N TYR A 57 -10.53 -3.28 2.24
CA TYR A 57 -10.98 -4.18 1.17
C TYR A 57 -10.43 -3.82 -0.21
N ASP A 58 -10.50 -2.56 -0.59
CA ASP A 58 -10.10 -2.08 -1.91
C ASP A 58 -8.58 -2.13 -2.17
N HIS A 59 -7.77 -2.32 -1.13
CA HIS A 59 -6.33 -2.51 -1.22
C HIS A 59 -5.89 -3.97 -1.16
N ILE A 60 -6.82 -4.92 -0.90
CA ILE A 60 -6.50 -6.32 -0.69
C ILE A 60 -7.40 -7.30 -1.43
N TYR A 61 -8.45 -6.86 -2.16
CA TYR A 61 -9.45 -7.79 -2.69
C TYR A 61 -8.90 -8.79 -3.71
N GLY A 62 -7.78 -8.50 -4.33
CA GLY A 62 -7.07 -9.41 -5.22
C GLY A 62 -6.15 -10.41 -4.53
N ILE A 63 -5.96 -10.35 -3.20
CA ILE A 63 -4.91 -11.10 -2.49
C ILE A 63 -5.03 -12.62 -2.68
N ARG A 64 -6.25 -13.19 -2.65
CA ARG A 64 -6.46 -14.63 -2.84
C ARG A 64 -6.12 -15.09 -4.25
N GLU A 65 -6.47 -14.29 -5.24
CA GLU A 65 -6.15 -14.57 -6.64
C GLU A 65 -4.64 -14.43 -6.90
N LEU A 66 -3.99 -13.41 -6.31
CA LEU A 66 -2.55 -13.22 -6.37
C LEU A 66 -1.80 -14.43 -5.81
N ILE A 67 -2.17 -14.92 -4.61
CA ILE A 67 -1.55 -16.08 -3.97
C ILE A 67 -1.72 -17.33 -4.84
N LYS A 68 -2.90 -17.50 -5.45
CA LYS A 68 -3.15 -18.62 -6.36
C LYS A 68 -2.27 -18.55 -7.61
N ALA A 69 -2.05 -17.36 -8.16
CA ALA A 69 -1.22 -17.17 -9.36
C ALA A 69 0.28 -17.24 -9.04
N TYR A 70 0.69 -16.75 -7.88
CA TYR A 70 2.08 -16.66 -7.42
C TYR A 70 2.21 -17.21 -5.99
N PRO A 71 2.22 -18.56 -5.81
CA PRO A 71 2.22 -19.18 -4.47
C PRO A 71 3.45 -18.84 -3.61
N GLU A 72 4.58 -18.50 -4.24
CA GLU A 72 5.82 -18.09 -3.57
C GLU A 72 5.85 -16.58 -3.22
N CYS A 73 4.80 -15.82 -3.55
CA CYS A 73 4.72 -14.39 -3.26
C CYS A 73 4.61 -14.18 -1.75
N ILE A 74 5.52 -13.40 -1.18
CA ILE A 74 5.49 -13.04 0.25
C ILE A 74 4.56 -11.85 0.43
N ILE A 75 3.69 -11.90 1.43
CA ILE A 75 2.80 -10.80 1.80
C ILE A 75 3.40 -10.08 3.00
N TYR A 76 3.79 -8.83 2.81
CA TYR A 76 4.28 -7.97 3.88
C TYR A 76 3.16 -7.06 4.38
N THR A 77 3.00 -6.99 5.70
CA THR A 77 1.98 -6.14 6.34
C THR A 77 2.38 -5.82 7.78
N SER A 78 1.66 -4.91 8.43
CA SER A 78 1.88 -4.61 9.85
C SER A 78 1.37 -5.75 10.77
N SER A 79 1.69 -5.65 12.06
CA SER A 79 1.18 -6.58 13.07
C SER A 79 -0.35 -6.60 13.10
N PHE A 80 -1.00 -5.42 13.04
CA PHE A 80 -2.46 -5.35 12.97
C PHE A 80 -3.01 -5.86 11.62
N GLY A 81 -2.30 -5.63 10.52
CA GLY A 81 -2.69 -6.19 9.21
C GLY A 81 -2.66 -7.72 9.19
N LYS A 82 -1.72 -8.35 9.90
CA LYS A 82 -1.72 -9.80 10.10
C LYS A 82 -2.95 -10.28 10.86
N GLU A 83 -3.42 -9.55 11.87
CA GLU A 83 -4.66 -9.86 12.57
C GLU A 83 -5.87 -9.66 11.66
N ALA A 84 -5.95 -8.51 10.98
CA ALA A 84 -7.06 -8.10 10.15
C ALA A 84 -7.30 -9.03 8.94
N ARG A 85 -6.26 -9.67 8.41
CA ARG A 85 -6.39 -10.65 7.31
C ARG A 85 -7.33 -11.82 7.62
N GLY A 86 -7.42 -12.20 8.89
CA GLY A 86 -8.27 -13.29 9.37
C GLY A 86 -9.69 -12.87 9.72
N SER A 87 -10.06 -11.60 9.48
CA SER A 87 -11.36 -11.06 9.92
C SER A 87 -11.93 -10.10 8.88
N ASP A 88 -13.02 -10.53 8.25
CA ASP A 88 -13.79 -9.70 7.32
C ASP A 88 -14.33 -8.40 7.97
N LYS A 89 -14.48 -8.40 9.30
CA LYS A 89 -14.86 -7.24 10.08
C LYS A 89 -13.71 -6.23 10.20
N LEU A 90 -12.50 -6.70 10.50
CA LEU A 90 -11.34 -5.83 10.72
C LEU A 90 -10.81 -5.23 9.42
N ASN A 91 -10.92 -5.96 8.32
CA ASN A 91 -10.51 -5.50 6.99
C ASN A 91 -11.66 -4.88 6.17
N PHE A 92 -12.83 -4.73 6.79
CA PHE A 92 -14.07 -4.18 6.21
C PHE A 92 -14.64 -4.91 4.99
N SER A 93 -14.10 -6.06 4.59
CA SER A 93 -14.59 -6.82 3.44
C SER A 93 -16.01 -7.38 3.64
N ARG A 94 -16.49 -7.52 4.88
CA ARG A 94 -17.88 -7.98 5.17
C ARG A 94 -18.98 -7.09 4.58
N TYR A 95 -18.66 -5.85 4.25
CA TYR A 95 -19.61 -4.91 3.65
C TYR A 95 -19.67 -5.01 2.13
N HIS A 96 -18.93 -5.97 1.56
CA HIS A 96 -18.85 -6.25 0.13
C HIS A 96 -19.41 -7.65 -0.18
N ASN A 97 -19.78 -7.89 -1.43
CA ASN A 97 -20.38 -9.15 -1.86
C ASN A 97 -19.45 -10.36 -1.77
N ASP A 98 -18.13 -10.14 -1.72
CA ASP A 98 -17.10 -11.18 -1.59
C ASP A 98 -16.18 -10.86 -0.40
N PRO A 99 -16.58 -11.21 0.83
CA PRO A 99 -15.75 -11.00 2.01
C PRO A 99 -14.41 -11.75 1.89
N ILE A 100 -13.32 -11.07 2.27
CA ILE A 100 -11.96 -11.60 2.14
C ILE A 100 -11.42 -11.96 3.51
N VAL A 101 -11.06 -13.24 3.62
CA VAL A 101 -10.28 -13.80 4.73
C VAL A 101 -9.27 -14.75 4.11
N TRP A 102 -8.01 -14.67 4.51
CA TRP A 102 -6.98 -15.61 4.07
C TRP A 102 -6.09 -16.02 5.25
N THR A 103 -5.61 -17.26 5.21
CA THR A 103 -4.88 -17.90 6.32
C THR A 103 -3.51 -18.44 5.91
N GLU A 104 -3.12 -18.27 4.66
CA GLU A 104 -1.84 -18.72 4.12
C GLU A 104 -0.67 -18.18 4.94
N ASN A 105 0.41 -18.98 5.03
CA ASN A 105 1.52 -18.71 5.93
C ASN A 105 2.67 -17.88 5.31
N ASN A 106 2.55 -17.49 4.05
CA ASN A 106 3.54 -16.67 3.34
C ASN A 106 3.46 -15.18 3.71
N ILE A 107 3.27 -14.88 4.99
CA ILE A 107 3.12 -13.53 5.52
C ILE A 107 4.32 -13.15 6.39
N SER A 108 4.83 -11.93 6.24
CA SER A 108 5.88 -11.35 7.05
C SER A 108 5.41 -10.03 7.65
N ILE A 109 5.72 -9.82 8.93
CA ILE A 109 5.35 -8.60 9.64
C ILE A 109 6.44 -7.57 9.46
N LEU A 110 6.02 -6.34 9.18
CA LEU A 110 6.87 -5.15 9.14
C LEU A 110 6.41 -4.13 10.18
N GLY A 111 7.38 -3.38 10.70
CA GLY A 111 7.17 -2.30 11.65
C GLY A 111 8.04 -1.08 11.36
N GLU A 112 7.99 -0.13 12.27
CA GLU A 112 8.75 1.11 12.18
C GLU A 112 10.25 0.88 12.00
N GLY A 113 10.82 1.44 10.94
CA GLY A 113 12.26 1.42 10.67
C GLY A 113 12.77 0.15 9.99
N ASP A 114 11.93 -0.84 9.72
CA ASP A 114 12.33 -2.03 8.97
C ASP A 114 12.81 -1.67 7.57
N LYS A 115 13.76 -2.46 7.06
CA LYS A 115 14.39 -2.27 5.76
C LYS A 115 14.43 -3.60 5.02
N ILE A 116 13.86 -3.61 3.82
CA ILE A 116 13.82 -4.80 2.95
C ILE A 116 14.57 -4.48 1.66
N GLU A 117 15.67 -5.16 1.41
CA GLU A 117 16.34 -5.11 0.12
C GLU A 117 15.53 -5.92 -0.89
N ILE A 118 14.80 -5.23 -1.77
CA ILE A 118 13.93 -5.87 -2.77
C ILE A 118 14.72 -6.28 -4.02
N THR A 119 15.74 -5.52 -4.39
CA THR A 119 16.78 -5.88 -5.38
C THR A 119 18.09 -5.22 -4.97
N THR A 120 19.21 -5.67 -5.51
CA THR A 120 20.54 -5.12 -5.19
C THR A 120 20.55 -3.60 -5.20
N GLY A 121 20.83 -3.01 -4.04
CA GLY A 121 20.89 -1.55 -3.86
C GLY A 121 19.53 -0.84 -3.76
N ASN A 122 18.41 -1.54 -3.90
CA ASN A 122 17.07 -0.97 -3.75
C ASN A 122 16.46 -1.44 -2.43
N VAL A 123 16.51 -0.58 -1.43
CA VAL A 123 16.02 -0.85 -0.07
C VAL A 123 14.70 -0.13 0.15
N LEU A 124 13.66 -0.90 0.46
CA LEU A 124 12.36 -0.41 0.88
C LEU A 124 12.39 -0.15 2.39
N GLU A 125 12.25 1.09 2.79
CA GLU A 125 12.18 1.52 4.19
C GLU A 125 10.71 1.63 4.63
N VAL A 126 10.41 1.17 5.84
CA VAL A 126 9.05 1.08 6.38
C VAL A 126 8.84 2.14 7.46
N LEU A 127 7.72 2.83 7.39
CA LEU A 127 7.25 3.78 8.39
C LEU A 127 5.85 3.38 8.84
N GLU A 128 5.63 3.26 10.14
CA GLU A 128 4.28 3.15 10.69
C GLU A 128 3.58 4.50 10.60
N THR A 129 2.43 4.52 9.92
CA THR A 129 1.63 5.73 9.71
C THR A 129 0.15 5.48 10.04
N PRO A 130 -0.14 5.04 11.28
CA PRO A 130 -1.51 4.75 11.69
C PRO A 130 -2.39 5.99 11.69
N GLY A 131 -3.71 5.77 11.67
CA GLY A 131 -4.69 6.84 11.82
C GLY A 131 -5.87 6.71 10.89
N HIS A 132 -5.65 6.50 9.60
CA HIS A 132 -6.69 6.04 8.68
C HIS A 132 -7.15 4.62 9.09
N ASP A 133 -6.19 3.73 9.29
CA ASP A 133 -6.36 2.42 9.90
C ASP A 133 -5.15 2.09 10.80
N LYS A 134 -5.31 1.18 11.75
CA LYS A 134 -4.20 0.70 12.60
C LYS A 134 -3.15 -0.05 11.83
N SER A 135 -3.50 -0.66 10.69
CA SER A 135 -2.55 -1.42 9.86
C SER A 135 -1.65 -0.56 9.00
N CYS A 136 -1.86 0.77 8.94
CA CYS A 136 -1.23 1.64 7.96
C CYS A 136 0.30 1.68 8.07
N LEU A 137 0.93 1.40 6.93
CA LEU A 137 2.35 1.55 6.67
C LEU A 137 2.56 2.49 5.47
N THR A 138 3.59 3.29 5.53
CA THR A 138 4.13 4.04 4.39
C THR A 138 5.47 3.43 4.01
N TYR A 139 5.70 3.26 2.71
CA TYR A 139 6.95 2.72 2.20
C TYR A 139 7.75 3.78 1.48
N LYS A 140 9.07 3.79 1.70
CA LYS A 140 10.01 4.67 0.99
C LYS A 140 11.03 3.82 0.23
N LEU A 141 11.16 4.06 -1.07
CA LEU A 141 12.14 3.42 -1.94
C LEU A 141 12.97 4.51 -2.65
N GLY A 142 14.15 4.80 -2.12
CA GLY A 142 14.96 5.89 -2.66
C GLY A 142 14.22 7.23 -2.62
N ASN A 143 13.86 7.75 -3.80
CA ASN A 143 13.13 9.01 -3.97
C ASN A 143 11.60 8.85 -4.07
N ASP A 144 11.08 7.63 -3.92
CA ASP A 144 9.68 7.30 -4.09
C ASP A 144 9.03 6.96 -2.76
N VAL A 145 7.86 7.57 -2.45
CA VAL A 145 7.11 7.41 -1.21
C VAL A 145 5.71 6.90 -1.54
N PHE A 146 5.32 5.75 -0.99
CA PHE A 146 4.01 5.13 -1.14
C PHE A 146 3.23 5.30 0.15
N SER A 147 2.28 6.22 0.18
CA SER A 147 1.58 6.63 1.40
C SER A 147 0.32 5.83 1.72
N GLY A 148 -0.18 5.03 0.77
CA GLY A 148 -1.53 4.48 0.89
C GLY A 148 -2.55 5.59 1.19
N ASP A 149 -3.50 5.28 2.07
CA ASP A 149 -4.55 6.21 2.48
C ASP A 149 -4.19 7.02 3.74
N SER A 150 -2.98 6.83 4.27
CA SER A 150 -2.50 7.68 5.36
C SER A 150 -2.29 9.13 4.92
N TYR A 151 -2.07 9.34 3.62
CA TYR A 151 -2.07 10.67 3.01
C TYR A 151 -2.33 10.62 1.50
N ILE A 152 -3.36 11.33 1.08
CA ILE A 152 -3.71 11.59 -0.33
C ILE A 152 -3.76 13.11 -0.48
N PRO A 153 -2.92 13.75 -1.33
CA PRO A 153 -2.94 15.20 -1.52
C PRO A 153 -4.31 15.72 -1.95
N GLY A 154 -4.75 16.83 -1.36
CA GLY A 154 -6.06 17.42 -1.65
C GLY A 154 -7.26 16.70 -1.03
N VAL A 155 -7.04 15.53 -0.39
CA VAL A 155 -8.12 14.75 0.24
C VAL A 155 -7.94 14.75 1.76
N LYS A 156 -9.04 14.98 2.49
CA LYS A 156 -9.03 14.85 3.94
C LYS A 156 -8.92 13.36 4.31
N VAL A 157 -7.94 13.03 5.14
CA VAL A 157 -7.78 11.65 5.65
C VAL A 157 -9.05 11.22 6.38
N ILE A 158 -9.66 10.13 5.94
CA ILE A 158 -10.80 9.52 6.60
C ILE A 158 -10.30 8.80 7.84
N ALA A 159 -10.70 9.27 9.03
CA ALA A 159 -10.34 8.70 10.32
C ALA A 159 -11.60 8.53 11.21
N SER A 160 -12.65 7.96 10.62
CA SER A 160 -13.94 7.71 11.26
C SER A 160 -14.34 6.23 11.31
N PHE A 161 -13.53 5.34 10.75
CA PHE A 161 -13.73 3.90 10.83
C PHE A 161 -13.41 3.35 12.24
N PRO A 162 -13.92 2.18 12.63
CA PRO A 162 -13.66 1.59 13.96
C PRO A 162 -12.18 1.40 14.30
N ASN A 163 -11.32 1.18 13.30
CA ASN A 163 -9.88 1.00 13.48
C ASN A 163 -9.08 2.30 13.29
N SER A 164 -9.76 3.44 13.06
CA SER A 164 -9.12 4.73 12.83
C SER A 164 -8.82 5.46 14.14
N HIS A 165 -7.85 6.40 14.09
CA HIS A 165 -7.55 7.30 15.20
C HIS A 165 -7.18 8.70 14.70
N LYS A 166 -8.03 9.70 14.98
CA LYS A 166 -7.93 11.05 14.41
C LYS A 166 -6.60 11.75 14.70
N THR A 167 -6.11 11.64 15.94
CA THR A 167 -4.84 12.30 16.33
C THR A 167 -3.65 11.68 15.61
N ASP A 168 -3.64 10.34 15.45
CA ASP A 168 -2.56 9.67 14.75
C ASP A 168 -2.63 9.97 13.24
N ALA A 169 -3.82 10.09 12.66
CA ALA A 169 -3.98 10.49 11.25
C ALA A 169 -3.34 11.86 10.96
N VAL A 170 -3.50 12.83 11.87
CA VAL A 170 -2.85 14.14 11.74
C VAL A 170 -1.32 14.01 11.80
N LYS A 171 -0.79 13.29 12.77
CA LYS A 171 0.66 13.08 12.93
C LYS A 171 1.27 12.34 11.73
N SER A 172 0.58 11.30 11.26
CA SER A 172 1.00 10.50 10.11
C SER A 172 1.00 11.33 8.83
N LYS A 173 -0.05 12.14 8.59
CA LYS A 173 -0.09 13.09 7.48
C LYS A 173 1.10 14.04 7.51
N GLU A 174 1.34 14.72 8.65
CA GLU A 174 2.46 15.66 8.78
C GLU A 174 3.82 14.98 8.55
N ARG A 175 3.98 13.76 9.03
CA ARG A 175 5.19 12.96 8.83
C ARG A 175 5.40 12.65 7.35
N ILE A 176 4.35 12.19 6.65
CA ILE A 176 4.40 11.83 5.23
C ILE A 176 4.68 13.08 4.38
N VAL A 177 4.02 14.20 4.65
CA VAL A 177 4.25 15.46 3.93
C VAL A 177 5.72 15.89 4.03
N ARG A 178 6.31 15.85 5.23
CA ARG A 178 7.75 16.16 5.42
C ARG A 178 8.66 15.15 4.71
N LEU A 179 8.30 13.85 4.76
CA LEU A 179 9.07 12.79 4.11
C LEU A 179 9.04 12.92 2.58
N ALA A 180 7.87 13.25 2.03
CA ALA A 180 7.64 13.31 0.59
C ALA A 180 8.11 14.63 -0.05
N ASP A 181 8.45 15.64 0.73
CA ASP A 181 8.90 16.94 0.21
C ASP A 181 10.13 16.79 -0.70
N GLY A 182 10.02 17.28 -1.93
CA GLY A 182 11.01 17.11 -3.00
C GLY A 182 11.12 15.70 -3.59
N ARG A 183 10.27 14.75 -3.18
CA ARG A 183 10.23 13.34 -3.65
C ARG A 183 8.99 13.07 -4.48
N ASN A 184 8.95 11.89 -5.08
CA ASN A 184 7.75 11.39 -5.74
C ASN A 184 6.82 10.79 -4.68
N LEU A 185 5.53 11.11 -4.74
CA LEU A 185 4.50 10.60 -3.84
C LEU A 185 3.48 9.78 -4.61
N TYR A 186 3.24 8.56 -4.15
CA TYR A 186 2.35 7.56 -4.73
C TYR A 186 1.26 7.23 -3.69
N PRO A 187 0.08 7.89 -3.75
CA PRO A 187 -1.00 7.68 -2.79
C PRO A 187 -1.83 6.42 -3.11
N GLY A 188 -2.65 6.00 -2.15
CA GLY A 188 -3.58 4.87 -2.31
C GLY A 188 -4.67 5.10 -3.35
N HIS A 189 -5.04 6.35 -3.62
CA HIS A 189 -6.00 6.77 -4.65
C HIS A 189 -5.51 8.02 -5.38
N GLY A 190 -6.03 8.21 -6.61
CA GLY A 190 -5.70 9.37 -7.44
C GLY A 190 -4.32 9.27 -8.08
N ASP A 191 -3.81 10.40 -8.58
CA ASP A 191 -2.59 10.43 -9.35
C ASP A 191 -1.32 10.45 -8.47
N ALA A 192 -0.21 9.99 -9.04
CA ALA A 192 1.10 10.17 -8.44
C ALA A 192 1.58 11.62 -8.62
N TYR A 193 2.32 12.12 -7.63
CA TYR A 193 2.90 13.47 -7.62
C TYR A 193 4.41 13.34 -7.80
N ILE A 194 4.90 13.73 -8.96
CA ILE A 194 6.33 13.74 -9.26
C ILE A 194 6.94 15.06 -8.74
N HIS A 195 8.02 14.97 -7.96
CA HIS A 195 8.62 16.09 -7.24
C HIS A 195 7.56 16.85 -6.40
N TYR A 196 6.87 16.09 -5.53
CA TYR A 196 5.87 16.65 -4.62
C TYR A 196 6.49 17.80 -3.80
N ASN A 197 5.88 18.97 -3.88
CA ASN A 197 6.25 20.13 -3.06
C ASN A 197 5.23 20.22 -1.93
N GLY A 198 5.67 19.84 -0.74
CA GLY A 198 4.84 19.77 0.47
C GLY A 198 4.33 21.12 0.95
N CYS A 199 3.50 21.81 0.15
CA CYS A 199 2.69 22.88 0.70
C CYS A 199 1.70 22.25 1.69
N ILE A 200 1.98 22.37 2.98
CA ILE A 200 0.98 22.18 4.02
C ILE A 200 -0.11 23.22 3.71
N GLU A 201 -1.22 22.81 3.12
CA GLU A 201 -2.39 23.66 3.04
C GLU A 201 -2.70 24.11 4.47
N GLN A 202 -2.40 25.36 4.78
CA GLN A 202 -2.80 25.97 6.03
C GLN A 202 -4.32 25.85 6.06
N GLY A 203 -4.83 25.11 7.04
CA GLY A 203 -6.25 24.79 7.17
C GLY A 203 -7.05 26.09 7.04
N GLY A 204 -7.82 26.15 5.95
CA GLY A 204 -8.90 27.11 5.86
C GLY A 204 -9.87 26.84 7.00
N ASN A 205 -9.94 27.74 7.96
CA ASN A 205 -11.02 27.79 8.94
C ASN A 205 -12.35 27.91 8.17
N GLY A 206 -13.20 26.94 8.30
CA GLY A 206 -14.57 26.93 7.81
C GLY A 206 -15.34 25.86 8.58
#